data_45e66699188da770530411b2a52b0efb
#
_entry.id   45e66699188da770530411b2a52b0efb
#
_cell.length_a   1.000
_cell.length_b   1.000
_cell.length_c   1.000
_cell.angle_alpha   90.00
_cell.angle_beta   90.00
_cell.angle_gamma   90.00
#
_symmetry.space_group_name_H-M   'P 1'
#
loop_
_entity.id
_entity.type
_entity.pdbx_description
1 polymer ?
#
loop_
_entity_poly.entity_id
_entity_poly.type
_entity_poly.pdbx_seq_one_letter_code
_entity_poly.pdbx_strand_id
1 'polypeptide(L)'
;MAEPGLSGALRQRHGLLSPCALLLSREQEEAVRRAVRDLYAVLRHPAVAAAVLVLAGGEGLADPGAGEWILGFDFHLEADGPRLIEINTNPGGMLAVAVQGRALTALDPRLAPPTEIEGTILAAFHQEWRQQRPDRPLASVAVVDDDPPAQYLWPEFQLYRRLFERAGIRAEVQDAAAFAPGSSDLVYNRLVDFALEAPGHAALAQAWRSGETVLTPGPRAHFQYSDKRAMTLLCDPDALTGLGVAPDLARSVARVVPPTVLVRAQDEEALWDRRRDWFFKPVRGHAGKAAYRGEKLSRSTWATILASPYVAQRYVPPSRIHLDHAETSLKLDIRANAWRGEVAQLAARLYQGQTTNFRTLGGGFAPVFAA
;
A
#
# COMPACT_ATOMS: atom_id res chain seq x y z
N MET A 1 20.21 18.60 -11.28
CA MET A 1 19.46 19.26 -12.38
C MET A 1 18.26 18.41 -12.73
N ALA A 2 17.04 18.94 -12.61
CA ALA A 2 15.83 18.23 -13.02
C ALA A 2 15.81 18.11 -14.53
N GLU A 3 15.81 16.89 -15.07
CA GLU A 3 15.71 16.68 -16.51
C GLU A 3 14.36 17.18 -17.06
N PRO A 4 14.34 17.93 -18.16
CA PRO A 4 13.14 18.61 -18.67
C PRO A 4 11.95 17.67 -18.96
N GLY A 5 12.19 16.42 -19.32
CA GLY A 5 11.13 15.46 -19.67
C GLY A 5 10.34 14.90 -18.49
N LEU A 6 10.99 14.70 -17.33
CA LEU A 6 10.34 14.10 -16.15
C LEU A 6 9.49 15.12 -15.38
N SER A 7 10.00 16.35 -15.25
CA SER A 7 9.23 17.45 -14.65
C SER A 7 8.01 17.79 -15.50
N GLY A 8 8.04 17.56 -16.81
CA GLY A 8 6.89 17.66 -17.71
C GLY A 8 5.85 16.57 -17.44
N ALA A 9 6.27 15.30 -17.34
CA ALA A 9 5.37 14.17 -17.09
C ALA A 9 4.68 14.25 -15.71
N LEU A 10 5.40 14.65 -14.67
CA LEU A 10 4.83 14.88 -13.34
C LEU A 10 3.83 16.05 -13.32
N ARG A 11 4.09 17.12 -14.10
CA ARG A 11 3.18 18.26 -14.22
C ARG A 11 1.95 17.97 -15.08
N GLN A 12 2.04 17.09 -16.06
CA GLN A 12 0.92 16.72 -16.94
C GLN A 12 -0.14 15.85 -16.26
N ARG A 13 0.20 15.14 -15.17
CA ARG A 13 -0.75 14.36 -14.35
C ARG A 13 -1.24 15.23 -13.18
N HIS A 14 -2.25 16.06 -13.44
CA HIS A 14 -2.89 16.85 -12.39
C HIS A 14 -3.30 15.97 -11.22
N GLY A 15 -2.89 16.36 -10.00
CA GLY A 15 -3.25 15.68 -8.74
C GLY A 15 -2.36 14.49 -8.35
N LEU A 16 -1.27 14.17 -9.07
CA LEU A 16 -0.33 13.15 -8.60
C LEU A 16 0.39 13.63 -7.32
N LEU A 17 0.87 14.86 -7.33
CA LEU A 17 1.53 15.50 -6.19
C LEU A 17 0.67 16.66 -5.68
N SER A 18 0.47 16.71 -4.38
CA SER A 18 -0.12 17.86 -3.70
C SER A 18 0.91 19.00 -3.64
N PRO A 19 0.51 20.27 -3.72
CA PRO A 19 1.44 21.39 -3.54
C PRO A 19 1.90 21.55 -2.09
N CYS A 20 1.45 20.70 -1.17
CA CYS A 20 1.71 20.77 0.26
C CYS A 20 2.83 19.84 0.70
N ALA A 21 3.40 20.15 1.88
CA ALA A 21 4.14 19.23 2.73
C ALA A 21 3.44 19.10 4.06
N LEU A 22 3.61 17.98 4.74
CA LEU A 22 3.10 17.77 6.08
C LEU A 22 4.25 17.75 7.08
N LEU A 23 4.05 18.42 8.22
CA LEU A 23 4.94 18.32 9.37
C LEU A 23 4.30 17.41 10.41
N LEU A 24 4.99 16.37 10.83
CA LEU A 24 4.60 15.52 11.97
C LEU A 24 5.49 15.83 13.16
N SER A 25 4.92 15.84 14.36
CA SER A 25 5.72 15.86 15.56
C SER A 25 6.56 14.57 15.68
N ARG A 26 7.68 14.66 16.35
CA ARG A 26 8.54 13.49 16.61
C ARG A 26 7.77 12.37 17.33
N GLU A 27 6.85 12.72 18.20
CA GLU A 27 6.00 11.76 18.91
C GLU A 27 5.07 11.01 17.95
N GLN A 28 4.41 11.74 17.03
CA GLN A 28 3.53 11.15 16.01
C GLN A 28 4.33 10.24 15.06
N GLU A 29 5.49 10.70 14.62
CA GLU A 29 6.39 9.90 13.76
C GLU A 29 6.80 8.60 14.46
N GLU A 30 7.27 8.67 15.72
CA GLU A 30 7.69 7.50 16.47
C GLU A 30 6.53 6.55 16.76
N ALA A 31 5.32 7.07 17.02
CA ALA A 31 4.11 6.26 17.18
C ALA A 31 3.80 5.47 15.90
N VAL A 32 3.88 6.09 14.72
CA VAL A 32 3.70 5.40 13.44
C VAL A 32 4.79 4.36 13.21
N ARG A 33 6.06 4.69 13.46
CA ARG A 33 7.18 3.75 13.31
C ARG A 33 7.03 2.53 14.21
N ARG A 34 6.62 2.73 15.45
CA ARG A 34 6.35 1.65 16.42
C ARG A 34 5.18 0.78 15.93
N ALA A 35 4.08 1.39 15.52
CA ALA A 35 2.93 0.67 14.99
C ALA A 35 3.31 -0.22 13.79
N VAL A 36 4.16 0.27 12.88
CA VAL A 36 4.64 -0.51 11.73
C VAL A 36 5.51 -1.68 12.17
N ARG A 37 6.45 -1.49 13.11
CA ARG A 37 7.29 -2.58 13.65
C ARG A 37 6.43 -3.67 14.27
N ASP A 38 5.47 -3.30 15.11
CA ASP A 38 4.59 -4.24 15.81
C ASP A 38 3.70 -5.01 14.84
N LEU A 39 3.07 -4.31 13.87
CA LEU A 39 2.25 -4.91 12.82
C LEU A 39 3.07 -5.88 11.97
N TYR A 40 4.27 -5.48 11.55
CA TYR A 40 5.14 -6.33 10.74
C TYR A 40 5.57 -7.59 11.50
N ALA A 41 5.95 -7.44 12.77
CA ALA A 41 6.32 -8.58 13.62
C ALA A 41 5.18 -9.60 13.73
N VAL A 42 3.94 -9.13 13.96
CA VAL A 42 2.76 -10.01 14.03
C VAL A 42 2.44 -10.65 12.68
N LEU A 43 2.46 -9.89 11.58
CA LEU A 43 2.18 -10.42 10.23
C LEU A 43 3.23 -11.43 9.75
N ARG A 44 4.46 -11.37 10.29
CA ARG A 44 5.54 -12.33 10.01
C ARG A 44 5.56 -13.51 10.98
N HIS A 45 4.75 -13.49 12.03
CA HIS A 45 4.64 -14.64 12.92
C HIS A 45 4.08 -15.85 12.15
N PRO A 46 4.75 -17.02 12.14
CA PRO A 46 4.39 -18.12 11.24
C PRO A 46 2.92 -18.57 11.35
N ALA A 47 2.41 -18.69 12.57
CA ALA A 47 1.02 -19.09 12.78
C ALA A 47 0.02 -18.01 12.34
N VAL A 48 0.34 -16.73 12.51
CA VAL A 48 -0.49 -15.61 12.02
C VAL A 48 -0.48 -15.56 10.50
N ALA A 49 0.69 -15.67 9.87
CA ALA A 49 0.81 -15.70 8.41
C ALA A 49 0.00 -16.84 7.80
N ALA A 50 0.06 -18.04 8.40
CA ALA A 50 -0.74 -19.18 7.96
C ALA A 50 -2.25 -18.91 8.14
N ALA A 51 -2.67 -18.41 9.31
CA ALA A 51 -4.07 -18.10 9.58
C ALA A 51 -4.63 -17.02 8.62
N VAL A 52 -3.85 -15.97 8.33
CA VAL A 52 -4.23 -14.93 7.37
C VAL A 52 -4.39 -15.50 5.96
N LEU A 53 -3.48 -16.38 5.51
CA LEU A 53 -3.59 -17.03 4.21
C LEU A 53 -4.85 -17.90 4.11
N VAL A 54 -5.19 -18.65 5.16
CA VAL A 54 -6.45 -19.41 5.22
C VAL A 54 -7.66 -18.48 5.12
N LEU A 55 -7.70 -17.41 5.92
CA LEU A 55 -8.76 -16.41 5.87
C LEU A 55 -8.90 -15.78 4.48
N ALA A 56 -7.79 -15.56 3.81
CA ALA A 56 -7.73 -14.98 2.48
C ALA A 56 -8.01 -15.99 1.35
N GLY A 57 -8.07 -17.30 1.64
CA GLY A 57 -8.17 -18.37 0.62
C GLY A 57 -6.91 -18.46 -0.23
N GLY A 58 -5.77 -18.23 0.37
CA GLY A 58 -4.45 -18.23 -0.29
C GLY A 58 -3.52 -19.36 0.15
N GLU A 59 -3.99 -20.32 0.94
CA GLU A 59 -3.20 -21.45 1.46
C GLU A 59 -2.58 -22.32 0.37
N GLY A 60 -3.23 -22.41 -0.79
CA GLY A 60 -2.74 -23.18 -1.95
C GLY A 60 -1.81 -22.40 -2.87
N LEU A 61 -1.52 -21.13 -2.59
CA LEU A 61 -0.64 -20.33 -3.43
C LEU A 61 0.83 -20.74 -3.24
N ALA A 62 1.53 -20.86 -4.35
CA ALA A 62 2.97 -21.11 -4.32
C ALA A 62 3.71 -20.12 -3.45
N ASP A 63 4.66 -20.60 -2.67
CA ASP A 63 5.59 -19.78 -1.91
C ASP A 63 6.97 -19.84 -2.58
N PRO A 64 7.30 -18.87 -3.42
CA PRO A 64 8.60 -18.88 -4.11
C PRO A 64 9.75 -18.40 -3.20
N GLY A 65 9.50 -18.22 -1.88
CA GLY A 65 10.49 -17.68 -0.94
C GLY A 65 10.62 -16.16 -1.00
N ALA A 66 9.77 -15.49 -1.79
CA ALA A 66 9.68 -14.02 -1.84
C ALA A 66 8.72 -13.51 -0.76
N GLY A 67 8.72 -12.24 -0.49
CA GLY A 67 7.74 -11.62 0.41
C GLY A 67 8.33 -10.60 1.36
N GLU A 68 9.51 -10.10 1.06
CA GLU A 68 10.13 -9.01 1.83
C GLU A 68 10.13 -7.68 1.06
N TRP A 69 9.16 -7.50 0.15
CA TRP A 69 8.97 -6.25 -0.56
C TRP A 69 8.51 -5.13 0.38
N ILE A 70 8.63 -3.89 -0.08
CA ILE A 70 8.17 -2.71 0.67
C ILE A 70 6.64 -2.75 0.78
N LEU A 71 6.14 -2.65 2.02
CA LEU A 71 4.72 -2.54 2.32
C LEU A 71 4.36 -1.08 2.61
N GLY A 72 3.17 -0.67 2.17
CA GLY A 72 2.59 0.62 2.53
C GLY A 72 1.52 0.45 3.61
N PHE A 73 1.72 1.03 4.78
CA PHE A 73 0.76 1.05 5.87
C PHE A 73 0.07 2.41 5.88
N ASP A 74 -1.24 2.43 5.74
CA ASP A 74 -2.02 3.66 5.71
C ASP A 74 -2.70 3.90 7.05
N PHE A 75 -2.48 5.07 7.64
CA PHE A 75 -2.98 5.43 8.96
C PHE A 75 -3.81 6.72 8.93
N HIS A 76 -4.89 6.74 9.71
CA HIS A 76 -5.43 7.97 10.26
C HIS A 76 -4.77 8.25 11.61
N LEU A 77 -4.51 9.51 11.92
CA LEU A 77 -3.95 9.90 13.23
C LEU A 77 -5.06 10.42 14.12
N GLU A 78 -5.25 9.79 15.27
CA GLU A 78 -6.11 10.27 16.37
C GLU A 78 -5.25 10.86 17.48
N ALA A 79 -5.87 11.51 18.47
CA ALA A 79 -5.15 12.14 19.56
C ALA A 79 -4.33 11.14 20.41
N ASP A 80 -4.76 9.89 20.46
CA ASP A 80 -4.13 8.80 21.22
C ASP A 80 -3.26 7.87 20.34
N GLY A 81 -3.04 8.23 19.07
CA GLY A 81 -2.11 7.54 18.17
C GLY A 81 -2.66 7.14 16.80
N PRO A 82 -1.86 6.39 16.01
CA PRO A 82 -2.23 5.97 14.67
C PRO A 82 -3.26 4.85 14.68
N ARG A 83 -4.19 4.89 13.71
CA ARG A 83 -5.15 3.84 13.41
C ARG A 83 -4.96 3.33 12.00
N LEU A 84 -4.69 2.03 11.88
CA LEU A 84 -4.43 1.38 10.60
C LEU A 84 -5.71 1.32 9.75
N ILE A 85 -5.63 1.84 8.53
CA ILE A 85 -6.74 1.84 7.59
C ILE A 85 -6.64 0.69 6.60
N GLU A 86 -5.45 0.46 6.07
CA GLU A 86 -5.16 -0.66 5.17
C GLU A 86 -3.65 -0.91 5.05
N ILE A 87 -3.29 -2.09 4.54
CA ILE A 87 -1.92 -2.44 4.16
C ILE A 87 -1.90 -2.67 2.65
N ASN A 88 -0.93 -2.05 1.99
CA ASN A 88 -0.73 -2.15 0.55
C ASN A 88 0.58 -2.88 0.25
N THR A 89 0.51 -3.94 -0.53
CA THR A 89 1.68 -4.66 -1.05
C THR A 89 2.27 -4.00 -2.28
N ASN A 90 1.56 -3.06 -2.87
CA ASN A 90 1.92 -2.38 -4.10
C ASN A 90 1.80 -0.85 -3.92
N PRO A 91 2.48 -0.26 -2.90
CA PRO A 91 2.33 1.16 -2.61
C PRO A 91 2.86 1.99 -3.78
N GLY A 92 2.08 3.00 -4.19
CA GLY A 92 2.49 3.99 -5.18
C GLY A 92 2.88 5.30 -4.51
N GLY A 93 3.61 6.13 -5.26
CA GLY A 93 4.00 7.48 -4.86
C GLY A 93 5.38 7.60 -4.22
N MET A 94 6.08 6.50 -3.95
CA MET A 94 7.36 6.53 -3.22
C MET A 94 8.42 7.41 -3.89
N LEU A 95 8.70 7.16 -5.16
CA LEU A 95 9.72 7.94 -5.90
C LEU A 95 9.23 9.34 -6.24
N ALA A 96 7.93 9.51 -6.51
CA ALA A 96 7.34 10.82 -6.77
C ALA A 96 7.44 11.74 -5.53
N VAL A 97 7.13 11.21 -4.35
CA VAL A 97 7.29 11.90 -3.05
C VAL A 97 8.75 12.23 -2.75
N ALA A 98 9.68 11.31 -3.04
CA ALA A 98 11.10 11.56 -2.84
C ALA A 98 11.62 12.72 -3.71
N VAL A 99 11.21 12.76 -4.98
CA VAL A 99 11.54 13.88 -5.90
C VAL A 99 10.98 15.20 -5.37
N GLN A 100 9.71 15.21 -4.94
CA GLN A 100 9.06 16.39 -4.39
C GLN A 100 9.74 16.85 -3.08
N GLY A 101 10.03 15.91 -2.17
CA GLY A 101 10.68 16.21 -0.90
C GLY A 101 12.03 16.90 -1.09
N ARG A 102 12.87 16.38 -2.00
CA ARG A 102 14.15 17.02 -2.35
C ARG A 102 13.96 18.43 -2.95
N ALA A 103 12.97 18.60 -3.79
CA ALA A 103 12.68 19.91 -4.37
C ALA A 103 12.27 20.94 -3.29
N LEU A 104 11.45 20.52 -2.33
CA LEU A 104 11.02 21.39 -1.23
C LEU A 104 12.17 21.71 -0.26
N THR A 105 13.02 20.72 0.08
CA THR A 105 14.22 20.98 0.91
C THR A 105 15.20 21.93 0.22
N ALA A 106 15.30 21.88 -1.10
CA ALA A 106 16.14 22.84 -1.85
C ALA A 106 15.56 24.26 -1.83
N LEU A 107 14.25 24.42 -1.67
CA LEU A 107 13.57 25.72 -1.56
C LEU A 107 13.56 26.23 -0.12
N ASP A 108 13.44 25.34 0.85
CA ASP A 108 13.44 25.67 2.28
C ASP A 108 14.41 24.74 3.04
N PRO A 109 15.64 25.19 3.31
CA PRO A 109 16.66 24.39 4.01
C PRO A 109 16.32 24.04 5.47
N ARG A 110 15.25 24.60 6.04
CA ARG A 110 14.77 24.23 7.38
C ARG A 110 14.09 22.87 7.37
N LEU A 111 13.61 22.42 6.21
CA LEU A 111 13.08 21.09 6.04
C LEU A 111 14.23 20.08 5.99
N ALA A 112 14.25 19.14 6.93
CA ALA A 112 15.21 18.06 6.91
C ALA A 112 15.07 17.25 5.60
N PRO A 113 16.18 16.86 4.94
CA PRO A 113 16.07 16.06 3.73
C PRO A 113 15.35 14.75 4.05
N PRO A 114 14.36 14.35 3.20
CA PRO A 114 13.70 13.07 3.37
C PRO A 114 14.73 11.94 3.21
N THR A 115 14.50 10.82 3.90
CA THR A 115 15.32 9.61 3.77
C THR A 115 15.43 9.21 2.29
N GLU A 116 16.63 8.83 1.85
CA GLU A 116 16.85 8.33 0.48
C GLU A 116 16.19 6.96 0.30
N ILE A 117 14.93 6.96 -0.14
CA ILE A 117 14.15 5.75 -0.38
C ILE A 117 14.71 4.90 -1.52
N GLU A 118 15.43 5.50 -2.46
CA GLU A 118 15.99 4.84 -3.65
C GLU A 118 16.92 3.68 -3.28
N GLY A 119 17.79 3.88 -2.29
CA GLY A 119 18.67 2.82 -1.79
C GLY A 119 17.90 1.66 -1.18
N THR A 120 16.85 1.96 -0.42
CA THR A 120 15.96 0.94 0.17
C THR A 120 15.21 0.16 -0.91
N ILE A 121 14.70 0.84 -1.94
CA ILE A 121 14.03 0.20 -3.07
C ILE A 121 14.97 -0.78 -3.77
N LEU A 122 16.18 -0.34 -4.14
CA LEU A 122 17.17 -1.21 -4.78
C LEU A 122 17.54 -2.40 -3.90
N ALA A 123 17.76 -2.17 -2.61
CA ALA A 123 18.06 -3.24 -1.66
C ALA A 123 16.93 -4.26 -1.55
N ALA A 124 15.66 -3.83 -1.56
CA ALA A 124 14.51 -4.70 -1.53
C ALA A 124 14.41 -5.56 -2.80
N PHE A 125 14.61 -4.99 -3.99
CA PHE A 125 14.62 -5.76 -5.25
C PHE A 125 15.77 -6.78 -5.30
N HIS A 126 16.97 -6.38 -4.87
CA HIS A 126 18.10 -7.31 -4.77
C HIS A 126 17.84 -8.42 -3.75
N GLN A 127 17.12 -8.15 -2.66
CA GLN A 127 16.77 -9.16 -1.66
C GLN A 127 15.75 -10.16 -2.22
N GLU A 128 14.67 -9.67 -2.87
CA GLU A 128 13.69 -10.52 -3.54
C GLU A 128 14.34 -11.45 -4.58
N TRP A 129 15.25 -10.89 -5.37
CA TRP A 129 16.01 -11.66 -6.35
C TRP A 129 16.88 -12.73 -5.71
N ARG A 130 17.72 -12.35 -4.72
CA ARG A 130 18.67 -13.27 -4.07
C ARG A 130 18.00 -14.42 -3.34
N GLN A 131 16.81 -14.23 -2.81
CA GLN A 131 16.05 -15.31 -2.17
C GLN A 131 15.70 -16.44 -3.13
N GLN A 132 15.46 -16.13 -4.40
CA GLN A 132 15.08 -17.11 -5.42
C GLN A 132 16.23 -17.46 -6.37
N ARG A 133 17.24 -16.62 -6.47
CA ARG A 133 18.36 -16.74 -7.42
C ARG A 133 19.68 -16.29 -6.75
N PRO A 134 20.15 -17.03 -5.72
CA PRO A 134 21.31 -16.61 -4.91
C PRO A 134 22.60 -16.54 -5.73
N ASP A 135 22.75 -17.37 -6.76
CA ASP A 135 23.98 -17.53 -7.53
C ASP A 135 24.07 -16.60 -8.77
N ARG A 136 23.10 -15.75 -8.98
CA ARG A 136 23.05 -14.87 -10.14
C ARG A 136 22.80 -13.42 -9.75
N PRO A 137 23.52 -12.44 -10.37
CA PRO A 137 23.21 -11.04 -10.17
C PRO A 137 21.86 -10.69 -10.84
N LEU A 138 21.13 -9.72 -10.28
CA LEU A 138 19.95 -9.12 -10.92
C LEU A 138 20.43 -8.21 -12.06
N ALA A 139 20.17 -8.60 -13.29
CA ALA A 139 20.63 -7.87 -14.48
C ALA A 139 19.49 -7.11 -15.20
N SER A 140 18.23 -7.50 -15.00
CA SER A 140 17.11 -6.86 -15.67
C SER A 140 15.81 -6.88 -14.84
N VAL A 141 15.04 -5.78 -14.94
CA VAL A 141 13.73 -5.62 -14.30
C VAL A 141 12.71 -5.07 -15.30
N ALA A 142 11.54 -5.70 -15.38
CA ALA A 142 10.38 -5.14 -16.06
C ALA A 142 9.38 -4.57 -15.04
N VAL A 143 8.95 -3.32 -15.19
CA VAL A 143 7.80 -2.76 -14.47
C VAL A 143 6.56 -3.08 -15.30
N VAL A 144 5.66 -3.90 -14.77
CA VAL A 144 4.52 -4.44 -15.52
C VAL A 144 3.19 -3.95 -14.95
N ASP A 145 2.34 -3.41 -15.83
CA ASP A 145 0.95 -3.03 -15.55
C ASP A 145 0.10 -3.18 -16.82
N ASP A 146 -1.21 -3.05 -16.72
CA ASP A 146 -2.13 -2.98 -17.86
C ASP A 146 -2.05 -1.58 -18.50
N ASP A 147 -1.84 -1.50 -19.81
CA ASP A 147 -1.70 -0.23 -20.53
C ASP A 147 -0.92 0.83 -19.72
N PRO A 148 0.36 0.59 -19.43
CA PRO A 148 1.12 1.43 -18.50
C PRO A 148 1.08 2.94 -18.78
N PRO A 149 1.08 3.40 -20.06
CA PRO A 149 0.97 4.84 -20.37
C PRO A 149 -0.36 5.46 -19.92
N ALA A 150 -1.44 4.69 -19.86
CA ALA A 150 -2.74 5.16 -19.38
C ALA A 150 -2.85 5.18 -17.86
N GLN A 151 -1.97 4.48 -17.13
CA GLN A 151 -2.02 4.40 -15.68
C GLN A 151 -1.74 5.75 -15.03
N TYR A 152 -2.44 6.00 -13.90
CA TYR A 152 -2.26 7.22 -13.12
C TYR A 152 -0.82 7.39 -12.61
N LEU A 153 -0.15 6.28 -12.29
CA LEU A 153 1.22 6.23 -11.79
C LEU A 153 2.28 6.10 -12.91
N TRP A 154 1.92 6.27 -14.18
CA TRP A 154 2.88 6.22 -15.29
C TRP A 154 4.16 7.04 -15.07
N PRO A 155 4.11 8.29 -14.57
CA PRO A 155 5.34 9.04 -14.30
C PRO A 155 6.26 8.33 -13.28
N GLU A 156 5.68 7.66 -12.27
CA GLU A 156 6.44 6.91 -11.28
C GLU A 156 7.06 5.64 -11.88
N PHE A 157 6.39 4.96 -12.82
CA PHE A 157 6.98 3.82 -13.54
C PHE A 157 8.25 4.24 -14.29
N GLN A 158 8.26 5.42 -14.90
CA GLN A 158 9.45 5.98 -15.55
C GLN A 158 10.56 6.33 -14.52
N LEU A 159 10.21 6.73 -13.29
CA LEU A 159 11.17 6.94 -12.21
C LEU A 159 11.83 5.61 -11.80
N TYR A 160 11.05 4.54 -11.66
CA TYR A 160 11.57 3.19 -11.36
C TYR A 160 12.51 2.70 -12.47
N ARG A 161 12.11 2.80 -13.73
CA ARG A 161 12.97 2.44 -14.87
C ARG A 161 14.32 3.14 -14.77
N ARG A 162 14.33 4.47 -14.58
CA ARG A 162 15.56 5.26 -14.46
C ARG A 162 16.38 4.90 -13.22
N LEU A 163 15.72 4.57 -12.10
CA LEU A 163 16.42 4.13 -10.89
C LEU A 163 17.23 2.86 -11.16
N PHE A 164 16.63 1.87 -11.78
CA PHE A 164 17.30 0.62 -12.16
C PHE A 164 18.43 0.87 -13.16
N GLU A 165 18.19 1.64 -14.22
CA GLU A 165 19.21 1.98 -15.23
C GLU A 165 20.43 2.65 -14.59
N ARG A 166 20.24 3.58 -13.64
CA ARG A 166 21.33 4.22 -12.88
C ARG A 166 22.09 3.24 -11.99
N ALA A 167 21.44 2.20 -11.54
CA ALA A 167 22.06 1.11 -10.76
C ALA A 167 22.73 0.05 -11.65
N GLY A 168 22.79 0.24 -12.98
CA GLY A 168 23.38 -0.71 -13.92
C GLY A 168 22.47 -1.90 -14.24
N ILE A 169 21.18 -1.85 -13.87
CA ILE A 169 20.18 -2.88 -14.15
C ILE A 169 19.39 -2.44 -15.38
N ARG A 170 19.32 -3.29 -16.42
CA ARG A 170 18.47 -3.04 -17.58
C ARG A 170 17.01 -2.95 -17.13
N ALA A 171 16.27 -1.94 -17.56
CA ALA A 171 14.91 -1.75 -17.12
C ALA A 171 13.97 -1.31 -18.23
N GLU A 172 12.75 -1.84 -18.20
CA GLU A 172 11.70 -1.46 -19.13
C GLU A 172 10.36 -1.32 -18.39
N VAL A 173 9.39 -0.64 -19.01
CA VAL A 173 8.00 -0.62 -18.58
C VAL A 173 7.19 -1.32 -19.66
N GLN A 174 6.44 -2.35 -19.28
CA GLN A 174 5.83 -3.29 -20.21
C GLN A 174 4.34 -3.49 -19.88
N ASP A 175 3.53 -3.65 -20.94
CA ASP A 175 2.15 -4.09 -20.81
C ASP A 175 2.11 -5.58 -20.43
N ALA A 176 1.24 -5.94 -19.46
CA ALA A 176 1.11 -7.32 -19.00
C ALA A 176 0.69 -8.28 -20.12
N ALA A 177 -0.14 -7.85 -21.05
CA ALA A 177 -0.58 -8.65 -22.19
C ALA A 177 0.55 -8.92 -23.20
N ALA A 178 1.60 -8.10 -23.20
CA ALA A 178 2.80 -8.26 -24.05
C ALA A 178 3.96 -8.98 -23.32
N PHE A 179 3.75 -9.40 -22.06
CA PHE A 179 4.79 -10.08 -21.29
C PHE A 179 5.21 -11.40 -21.95
N ALA A 180 6.52 -11.57 -22.13
CA ALA A 180 7.11 -12.82 -22.58
C ALA A 180 7.98 -13.43 -21.47
N PRO A 181 7.76 -14.70 -21.07
CA PRO A 181 8.62 -15.40 -20.13
C PRO A 181 10.09 -15.28 -20.49
N GLY A 182 10.96 -15.04 -19.50
CA GLY A 182 12.41 -14.89 -19.72
C GLY A 182 12.86 -13.56 -20.34
N SER A 183 11.98 -12.62 -20.64
CA SER A 183 12.34 -11.28 -21.17
C SER A 183 13.09 -10.41 -20.14
N SER A 184 12.82 -10.64 -18.84
CA SER A 184 13.49 -9.98 -17.72
C SER A 184 13.71 -10.95 -16.56
N ASP A 185 14.73 -10.68 -15.76
CA ASP A 185 15.06 -11.49 -14.57
C ASP A 185 13.95 -11.36 -13.51
N LEU A 186 13.51 -10.15 -13.24
CA LEU A 186 12.51 -9.85 -12.23
C LEU A 186 11.42 -8.95 -12.81
N VAL A 187 10.18 -9.23 -12.45
CA VAL A 187 9.03 -8.38 -12.73
C VAL A 187 8.62 -7.61 -11.48
N TYR A 188 8.61 -6.28 -11.56
CA TYR A 188 7.92 -5.42 -10.61
C TYR A 188 6.45 -5.34 -10.99
N ASN A 189 5.63 -6.05 -10.24
CA ASN A 189 4.20 -6.18 -10.49
C ASN A 189 3.44 -4.95 -9.99
N ARG A 190 2.83 -4.22 -10.93
CA ARG A 190 1.98 -3.06 -10.62
C ARG A 190 0.49 -3.34 -10.83
N LEU A 191 0.16 -4.54 -11.30
CA LEU A 191 -1.21 -4.96 -11.56
C LEU A 191 -2.07 -4.89 -10.30
N VAL A 192 -3.33 -4.59 -10.51
CA VAL A 192 -4.38 -4.62 -9.49
C VAL A 192 -5.14 -5.95 -9.47
N ASP A 193 -4.89 -6.82 -10.43
CA ASP A 193 -5.29 -8.23 -10.42
C ASP A 193 -4.33 -9.03 -9.55
N PHE A 194 -4.59 -9.03 -8.26
CA PHE A 194 -3.71 -9.61 -7.25
C PHE A 194 -3.53 -11.13 -7.37
N ALA A 195 -4.44 -11.81 -8.02
CA ALA A 195 -4.39 -13.26 -8.22
C ALA A 195 -3.86 -13.67 -9.61
N LEU A 196 -3.67 -12.71 -10.51
CA LEU A 196 -3.30 -12.92 -11.92
C LEU A 196 -4.29 -13.82 -12.65
N GLU A 197 -5.59 -13.56 -12.47
CA GLU A 197 -6.69 -14.36 -13.03
C GLU A 197 -7.18 -13.84 -14.38
N ALA A 198 -6.89 -12.58 -14.72
CA ALA A 198 -7.31 -12.00 -15.99
C ALA A 198 -6.59 -12.71 -17.16
N PRO A 199 -7.30 -12.95 -18.27
CA PRO A 199 -6.72 -13.65 -19.44
C PRO A 199 -5.43 -12.99 -19.96
N GLY A 200 -5.33 -11.66 -19.93
CA GLY A 200 -4.14 -10.91 -20.32
C GLY A 200 -2.92 -11.15 -19.43
N HIS A 201 -3.10 -11.72 -18.23
CA HIS A 201 -2.03 -11.99 -17.27
C HIS A 201 -1.58 -13.46 -17.26
N ALA A 202 -2.17 -14.32 -18.11
CA ALA A 202 -1.94 -15.77 -18.10
C ALA A 202 -0.47 -16.14 -18.28
N ALA A 203 0.26 -15.47 -19.18
CA ALA A 203 1.68 -15.72 -19.42
C ALA A 203 2.53 -15.38 -18.17
N LEU A 204 2.26 -14.25 -17.53
CA LEU A 204 2.92 -13.83 -16.30
C LEU A 204 2.60 -14.78 -15.14
N ALA A 205 1.33 -15.18 -15.00
CA ALA A 205 0.89 -16.13 -14.00
C ALA A 205 1.56 -17.51 -14.16
N GLN A 206 1.71 -17.98 -15.40
CA GLN A 206 2.40 -19.23 -15.70
C GLN A 206 3.89 -19.14 -15.36
N ALA A 207 4.58 -18.09 -15.82
CA ALA A 207 6.01 -17.88 -15.56
C ALA A 207 6.32 -17.77 -14.05
N TRP A 208 5.43 -17.12 -13.29
CA TRP A 208 5.55 -17.07 -11.83
C TRP A 208 5.34 -18.44 -11.18
N ARG A 209 4.29 -19.19 -11.57
CA ARG A 209 4.00 -20.53 -10.99
C ARG A 209 5.10 -21.55 -11.32
N SER A 210 5.68 -21.49 -12.50
CA SER A 210 6.80 -22.35 -12.91
C SER A 210 8.14 -21.96 -12.28
N GLY A 211 8.20 -20.79 -11.63
CA GLY A 211 9.44 -20.24 -11.09
C GLY A 211 10.39 -19.71 -12.17
N GLU A 212 9.96 -19.54 -13.40
CA GLU A 212 10.76 -18.98 -14.49
C GLU A 212 11.04 -17.49 -14.29
N THR A 213 10.07 -16.77 -13.73
CA THR A 213 10.18 -15.32 -13.46
C THR A 213 10.03 -15.04 -11.97
N VAL A 214 10.94 -14.23 -11.42
CA VAL A 214 10.78 -13.64 -10.09
C VAL A 214 9.78 -12.50 -10.19
N LEU A 215 8.66 -12.61 -9.47
CA LEU A 215 7.57 -11.64 -9.47
C LEU A 215 7.45 -10.99 -8.09
N THR A 216 7.58 -9.67 -8.02
CA THR A 216 7.41 -8.93 -6.76
C THR A 216 6.54 -7.66 -6.92
N PRO A 217 5.53 -7.45 -6.04
CA PRO A 217 4.94 -8.46 -5.15
C PRO A 217 4.21 -9.56 -5.93
N GLY A 218 4.30 -10.79 -5.46
CA GLY A 218 3.57 -11.93 -6.03
C GLY A 218 2.18 -12.10 -5.40
N PRO A 219 1.31 -12.96 -5.99
CA PRO A 219 -0.04 -13.20 -5.49
C PRO A 219 -0.09 -13.57 -4.00
N ARG A 220 0.81 -14.44 -3.52
CA ARG A 220 0.86 -14.82 -2.11
C ARG A 220 1.04 -13.62 -1.18
N ALA A 221 1.90 -12.66 -1.52
CA ALA A 221 2.09 -11.45 -0.73
C ALA A 221 0.82 -10.59 -0.67
N HIS A 222 0.08 -10.48 -1.77
CA HIS A 222 -1.19 -9.76 -1.79
C HIS A 222 -2.22 -10.40 -0.86
N PHE A 223 -2.33 -11.72 -0.85
CA PHE A 223 -3.25 -12.45 0.02
C PHE A 223 -2.84 -12.33 1.50
N GLN A 224 -1.55 -12.38 1.78
CA GLN A 224 -1.04 -12.33 3.16
C GLN A 224 -1.14 -10.93 3.77
N TYR A 225 -0.87 -9.86 3.00
CA TYR A 225 -0.71 -8.53 3.58
C TYR A 225 -1.85 -7.57 3.24
N SER A 226 -2.40 -7.61 2.02
CA SER A 226 -3.38 -6.62 1.57
C SER A 226 -4.84 -7.08 1.62
N ASP A 227 -5.11 -8.37 1.83
CA ASP A 227 -6.47 -8.85 2.03
C ASP A 227 -7.01 -8.35 3.38
N LYS A 228 -8.12 -7.62 3.32
CA LYS A 228 -8.66 -6.91 4.49
C LYS A 228 -9.24 -7.85 5.55
N ARG A 229 -9.43 -9.14 5.24
CA ARG A 229 -9.79 -10.15 6.24
C ARG A 229 -8.71 -10.31 7.31
N ALA A 230 -7.44 -10.04 7.00
CA ALA A 230 -6.38 -10.01 7.99
C ALA A 230 -6.69 -9.06 9.16
N MET A 231 -7.38 -7.94 8.89
CA MET A 231 -7.74 -6.97 9.93
C MET A 231 -8.66 -7.57 11.02
N THR A 232 -9.49 -8.57 10.67
CA THR A 232 -10.37 -9.23 11.63
C THR A 232 -9.60 -10.03 12.68
N LEU A 233 -8.43 -10.55 12.30
CA LEU A 233 -7.51 -11.24 13.19
C LEU A 233 -6.63 -10.24 13.97
N LEU A 234 -6.09 -9.24 13.26
CA LEU A 234 -5.17 -8.27 13.87
C LEU A 234 -5.81 -7.39 14.94
N CYS A 235 -7.12 -7.17 14.89
CA CYS A 235 -7.84 -6.40 15.90
C CYS A 235 -8.26 -7.22 17.14
N ASP A 236 -7.98 -8.53 17.17
CA ASP A 236 -8.35 -9.45 18.24
C ASP A 236 -7.10 -9.94 19.00
N PRO A 237 -6.78 -9.35 20.17
CA PRO A 237 -5.57 -9.71 20.92
C PRO A 237 -5.63 -11.14 21.51
N ASP A 238 -6.82 -11.66 21.78
CA ASP A 238 -6.98 -13.02 22.32
C ASP A 238 -6.73 -14.05 21.22
N ALA A 239 -7.26 -13.82 20.01
CA ALA A 239 -6.97 -14.65 18.85
C ALA A 239 -5.48 -14.64 18.49
N LEU A 240 -4.82 -13.47 18.50
CA LEU A 240 -3.38 -13.36 18.27
C LEU A 240 -2.56 -14.12 19.32
N THR A 241 -2.93 -13.98 20.61
CA THR A 241 -2.28 -14.69 21.71
C THR A 241 -2.48 -16.21 21.58
N GLY A 242 -3.67 -16.64 21.17
CA GLY A 242 -3.96 -18.05 20.86
C GLY A 242 -3.10 -18.63 19.73
N LEU A 243 -2.61 -17.80 18.82
CA LEU A 243 -1.65 -18.16 17.78
C LEU A 243 -0.17 -18.07 18.23
N GLY A 244 0.08 -17.78 19.51
CA GLY A 244 1.43 -17.73 20.07
C GLY A 244 2.11 -16.36 20.01
N VAL A 245 1.40 -15.30 19.62
CA VAL A 245 1.92 -13.93 19.68
C VAL A 245 2.01 -13.51 21.16
N ALA A 246 3.12 -12.86 21.54
CA ALA A 246 3.29 -12.35 22.91
C ALA A 246 2.13 -11.40 23.28
N PRO A 247 1.52 -11.53 24.49
CA PRO A 247 0.32 -10.77 24.85
C PRO A 247 0.47 -9.25 24.75
N ASP A 248 1.64 -8.70 25.08
CA ASP A 248 1.88 -7.26 24.98
C ASP A 248 1.92 -6.79 23.53
N LEU A 249 2.53 -7.57 22.63
CA LEU A 249 2.57 -7.30 21.20
C LEU A 249 1.17 -7.43 20.59
N ALA A 250 0.41 -8.46 20.96
CA ALA A 250 -0.97 -8.66 20.52
C ALA A 250 -1.85 -7.45 20.92
N ARG A 251 -1.75 -6.98 22.17
CA ARG A 251 -2.46 -5.78 22.63
C ARG A 251 -1.99 -4.50 21.93
N SER A 252 -0.69 -4.37 21.65
CA SER A 252 -0.16 -3.22 20.92
C SER A 252 -0.76 -3.13 19.53
N VAL A 253 -0.79 -4.24 18.79
CA VAL A 253 -1.37 -4.30 17.43
C VAL A 253 -2.88 -4.06 17.47
N ALA A 254 -3.62 -4.69 18.40
CA ALA A 254 -5.07 -4.53 18.49
C ALA A 254 -5.50 -3.09 18.83
N ARG A 255 -4.66 -2.30 19.50
CA ARG A 255 -4.92 -0.85 19.70
C ARG A 255 -4.79 -0.04 18.43
N VAL A 256 -3.90 -0.44 17.54
CA VAL A 256 -3.64 0.24 16.26
C VAL A 256 -4.68 -0.14 15.20
N VAL A 257 -5.15 -1.39 15.20
CA VAL A 257 -6.11 -1.89 14.21
C VAL A 257 -7.54 -1.65 14.70
N PRO A 258 -8.33 -0.80 14.03
CA PRO A 258 -9.71 -0.57 14.41
C PRO A 258 -10.51 -1.87 14.38
N PRO A 259 -11.47 -2.08 15.30
CA PRO A 259 -12.35 -3.25 15.29
C PRO A 259 -12.87 -3.51 13.88
N THR A 260 -12.68 -4.73 13.40
CA THR A 260 -13.04 -5.13 12.03
C THR A 260 -13.73 -6.49 12.09
N VAL A 261 -14.84 -6.63 11.39
CA VAL A 261 -15.60 -7.87 11.29
C VAL A 261 -15.89 -8.22 9.84
N LEU A 262 -16.06 -9.52 9.54
CA LEU A 262 -16.58 -9.94 8.24
C LEU A 262 -18.07 -9.59 8.18
N VAL A 263 -18.50 -9.11 7.02
CA VAL A 263 -19.94 -8.91 6.74
C VAL A 263 -20.52 -10.27 6.36
N ARG A 264 -21.47 -10.74 7.17
CA ARG A 264 -22.19 -12.01 6.96
C ARG A 264 -23.68 -11.75 6.95
N ALA A 265 -24.44 -12.57 6.22
CA ALA A 265 -25.90 -12.43 6.14
C ALA A 265 -26.56 -12.47 7.52
N GLN A 266 -26.06 -13.30 8.44
CA GLN A 266 -26.58 -13.38 9.82
C GLN A 266 -26.39 -12.12 10.65
N ASP A 267 -25.44 -11.26 10.28
CA ASP A 267 -25.11 -10.02 10.98
C ASP A 267 -25.76 -8.79 10.34
N GLU A 268 -26.62 -9.01 9.32
CA GLU A 268 -27.21 -7.97 8.47
C GLU A 268 -27.89 -6.86 9.29
N GLU A 269 -28.82 -7.24 10.16
CA GLU A 269 -29.64 -6.28 10.92
C GLU A 269 -28.74 -5.47 11.89
N ALA A 270 -27.88 -6.13 12.64
CA ALA A 270 -27.00 -5.50 13.62
C ALA A 270 -26.01 -4.53 12.95
N LEU A 271 -25.44 -4.91 11.79
CA LEU A 271 -24.52 -4.04 11.03
C LEU A 271 -25.28 -2.89 10.38
N TRP A 272 -26.48 -3.12 9.86
CA TRP A 272 -27.31 -2.06 9.27
C TRP A 272 -27.71 -1.00 10.30
N ASP A 273 -28.17 -1.40 11.46
CA ASP A 273 -28.62 -0.49 12.51
C ASP A 273 -27.49 0.40 13.03
N ARG A 274 -26.30 -0.18 13.17
CA ARG A 274 -25.09 0.52 13.58
C ARG A 274 -24.19 0.97 12.42
N ARG A 275 -24.72 0.98 11.17
CA ARG A 275 -23.89 1.26 9.99
C ARG A 275 -23.10 2.56 10.04
N ARG A 276 -23.58 3.59 10.76
CA ARG A 276 -22.87 4.87 10.92
C ARG A 276 -21.53 4.74 11.61
N ASP A 277 -21.36 3.69 12.40
CA ASP A 277 -20.12 3.38 13.13
C ASP A 277 -19.07 2.70 12.23
N TRP A 278 -19.46 2.27 11.03
CA TRP A 278 -18.65 1.40 10.19
C TRP A 278 -18.26 2.03 8.85
N PHE A 279 -17.12 1.56 8.36
CA PHE A 279 -16.67 1.75 6.98
C PHE A 279 -16.59 0.39 6.31
N PHE A 280 -17.35 0.18 5.24
CA PHE A 280 -17.44 -1.08 4.53
C PHE A 280 -16.46 -1.13 3.37
N LYS A 281 -15.65 -2.19 3.29
CA LYS A 281 -14.62 -2.36 2.28
C LYS A 281 -14.73 -3.76 1.67
N PRO A 282 -14.58 -3.90 0.33
CA PRO A 282 -14.41 -5.23 -0.24
C PRO A 282 -13.14 -5.86 0.32
N VAL A 283 -13.14 -7.17 0.57
CA VAL A 283 -11.99 -7.87 1.16
C VAL A 283 -10.73 -7.71 0.31
N ARG A 284 -10.89 -7.67 -1.01
CA ARG A 284 -9.86 -7.33 -1.99
C ARG A 284 -10.32 -6.13 -2.80
N GLY A 285 -9.42 -5.20 -3.07
CA GLY A 285 -9.74 -3.98 -3.81
C GLY A 285 -8.67 -2.92 -3.60
N HIS A 286 -8.64 -1.95 -4.49
CA HIS A 286 -7.64 -0.89 -4.54
C HIS A 286 -8.30 0.47 -4.73
N ALA A 287 -7.57 1.54 -4.43
CA ALA A 287 -7.96 2.94 -4.68
C ALA A 287 -9.36 3.34 -4.15
N GLY A 288 -9.83 2.69 -3.07
CA GLY A 288 -11.13 2.99 -2.46
C GLY A 288 -12.35 2.65 -3.34
N LYS A 289 -12.19 1.89 -4.43
CA LYS A 289 -13.31 1.43 -5.25
C LYS A 289 -14.22 0.54 -4.41
N ALA A 290 -15.54 0.77 -4.53
CA ALA A 290 -16.57 0.04 -3.80
C ALA A 290 -16.39 0.06 -2.26
N ALA A 291 -15.77 1.10 -1.72
CA ALA A 291 -15.63 1.30 -0.28
C ALA A 291 -16.59 2.40 0.18
N TYR A 292 -17.32 2.16 1.26
CA TYR A 292 -18.46 2.99 1.64
C TYR A 292 -18.44 3.34 3.12
N ARG A 293 -18.62 4.62 3.42
CA ARG A 293 -18.98 5.06 4.77
C ARG A 293 -20.43 4.68 5.05
N GLY A 294 -20.66 3.95 6.13
CA GLY A 294 -22.00 3.40 6.42
C GLY A 294 -23.09 4.44 6.59
N GLU A 295 -22.77 5.66 7.03
CA GLU A 295 -23.69 6.80 7.08
C GLU A 295 -24.33 7.14 5.72
N LYS A 296 -23.60 6.84 4.63
CA LYS A 296 -24.00 7.18 3.25
C LYS A 296 -24.56 5.99 2.45
N LEU A 297 -24.77 4.85 3.11
CA LEU A 297 -25.27 3.65 2.44
C LEU A 297 -26.73 3.80 2.06
N SER A 298 -27.04 3.51 0.80
CA SER A 298 -28.38 3.20 0.33
C SER A 298 -28.71 1.72 0.56
N ARG A 299 -30.00 1.36 0.55
CA ARG A 299 -30.43 -0.06 0.64
C ARG A 299 -29.93 -0.89 -0.54
N SER A 300 -29.85 -0.33 -1.74
CA SER A 300 -29.29 -1.02 -2.92
C SER A 300 -27.82 -1.30 -2.78
N THR A 301 -27.03 -0.32 -2.30
CA THR A 301 -25.60 -0.52 -2.01
C THR A 301 -25.40 -1.56 -0.90
N TRP A 302 -26.27 -1.56 0.12
CA TRP A 302 -26.22 -2.54 1.19
C TRP A 302 -26.46 -3.98 0.68
N ALA A 303 -27.44 -4.17 -0.21
CA ALA A 303 -27.65 -5.47 -0.85
C ALA A 303 -26.41 -5.94 -1.64
N THR A 304 -25.72 -5.02 -2.33
CA THR A 304 -24.45 -5.35 -3.02
C THR A 304 -23.35 -5.77 -2.03
N ILE A 305 -23.24 -5.11 -0.87
CA ILE A 305 -22.28 -5.46 0.16
C ILE A 305 -22.57 -6.88 0.70
N LEU A 306 -23.83 -7.21 0.97
CA LEU A 306 -24.23 -8.54 1.46
C LEU A 306 -24.00 -9.66 0.43
N ALA A 307 -24.08 -9.35 -0.85
CA ALA A 307 -23.88 -10.31 -1.95
C ALA A 307 -22.40 -10.57 -2.28
N SER A 308 -21.46 -9.87 -1.65
CA SER A 308 -20.03 -9.95 -1.97
C SER A 308 -19.18 -10.03 -0.69
N PRO A 309 -17.95 -10.53 -0.77
CA PRO A 309 -17.07 -10.55 0.39
C PRO A 309 -16.65 -9.15 0.82
N TYR A 310 -17.14 -8.70 1.98
CA TYR A 310 -16.82 -7.41 2.60
C TYR A 310 -16.37 -7.55 4.05
N VAL A 311 -15.60 -6.58 4.51
CA VAL A 311 -15.37 -6.31 5.94
C VAL A 311 -16.05 -5.00 6.32
N ALA A 312 -16.53 -4.93 7.57
CA ALA A 312 -16.92 -3.72 8.25
C ALA A 312 -15.84 -3.35 9.26
N GLN A 313 -15.12 -2.27 9.00
CA GLN A 313 -14.10 -1.72 9.91
C GLN A 313 -14.69 -0.53 10.66
N ARG A 314 -14.43 -0.42 11.96
CA ARG A 314 -14.83 0.74 12.76
C ARG A 314 -14.36 2.03 12.07
N TYR A 315 -15.28 2.97 11.89
CA TYR A 315 -14.96 4.22 11.23
C TYR A 315 -14.00 5.07 12.07
N VAL A 316 -12.87 5.41 11.52
CA VAL A 316 -11.89 6.34 12.07
C VAL A 316 -11.90 7.59 11.21
N PRO A 317 -12.23 8.77 11.75
CA PRO A 317 -12.21 10.01 10.98
C PRO A 317 -10.80 10.31 10.46
N PRO A 318 -10.65 10.70 9.18
CA PRO A 318 -9.36 11.19 8.68
C PRO A 318 -9.02 12.54 9.31
N SER A 319 -7.74 12.78 9.51
CA SER A 319 -7.23 14.11 9.84
C SER A 319 -7.56 15.10 8.72
N ARG A 320 -7.54 16.39 9.02
CA ARG A 320 -7.84 17.47 8.04
C ARG A 320 -6.78 18.54 8.10
N ILE A 321 -6.48 19.09 6.94
CA ILE A 321 -5.68 20.32 6.81
C ILE A 321 -6.50 21.38 6.10
N HIS A 322 -6.25 22.63 6.46
CA HIS A 322 -6.75 23.80 5.75
C HIS A 322 -5.58 24.37 4.95
N LEU A 323 -5.83 24.70 3.71
CA LEU A 323 -4.87 25.41 2.88
C LEU A 323 -5.18 26.91 2.99
N ASP A 324 -4.16 27.72 3.29
CA ASP A 324 -4.32 29.17 3.57
C ASP A 324 -5.02 29.96 2.46
N HIS A 325 -5.09 29.41 1.25
CA HIS A 325 -5.67 30.06 0.07
C HIS A 325 -6.86 29.29 -0.52
N ALA A 326 -7.38 28.28 0.17
CA ALA A 326 -8.54 27.51 -0.28
C ALA A 326 -9.62 27.47 0.79
N GLU A 327 -10.86 27.79 0.39
CA GLU A 327 -12.03 27.69 1.28
C GLU A 327 -12.33 26.25 1.75
N THR A 328 -11.66 25.26 1.17
CA THR A 328 -11.93 23.85 1.41
C THR A 328 -10.80 23.16 2.17
N SER A 329 -11.18 22.40 3.22
CA SER A 329 -10.25 21.51 3.91
C SER A 329 -10.04 20.20 3.14
N LEU A 330 -8.80 19.75 3.08
CA LEU A 330 -8.45 18.41 2.59
C LEU A 330 -8.40 17.43 3.75
N LYS A 331 -8.84 16.20 3.50
CA LYS A 331 -8.59 15.04 4.33
C LYS A 331 -7.20 14.52 4.05
N LEU A 332 -6.59 13.90 5.04
CA LEU A 332 -5.31 13.25 4.87
C LEU A 332 -5.25 11.91 5.59
N ASP A 333 -4.50 11.02 5.04
CA ASP A 333 -3.94 9.85 5.70
C ASP A 333 -2.41 9.86 5.59
N ILE A 334 -1.76 9.16 6.52
CA ILE A 334 -0.31 8.96 6.53
C ILE A 334 -0.02 7.58 5.96
N ARG A 335 0.80 7.53 4.92
CA ARG A 335 1.38 6.30 4.40
C ARG A 335 2.79 6.10 4.91
N ALA A 336 3.01 5.02 5.63
CA ALA A 336 4.34 4.58 5.99
C ALA A 336 4.79 3.49 5.01
N ASN A 337 5.74 3.81 4.14
CA ASN A 337 6.40 2.83 3.28
C ASN A 337 7.52 2.17 4.10
N ALA A 338 7.39 0.88 4.35
CA ALA A 338 8.28 0.16 5.24
C ALA A 338 8.86 -1.08 4.58
N TRP A 339 10.13 -1.33 4.83
CA TRP A 339 10.82 -2.55 4.44
C TRP A 339 11.28 -3.29 5.69
N ARG A 340 10.89 -4.56 5.82
CA ARG A 340 11.25 -5.44 6.95
C ARG A 340 10.88 -4.83 8.32
N GLY A 341 9.74 -4.13 8.37
CA GLY A 341 9.24 -3.48 9.58
C GLY A 341 9.84 -2.12 9.89
N GLU A 342 10.84 -1.68 9.15
CA GLU A 342 11.43 -0.35 9.30
C GLU A 342 10.85 0.64 8.29
N VAL A 343 10.35 1.76 8.79
CA VAL A 343 9.78 2.82 7.95
C VAL A 343 10.89 3.55 7.20
N ALA A 344 10.93 3.31 5.90
CA ALA A 344 11.89 3.96 4.99
C ALA A 344 11.41 5.33 4.51
N GLN A 345 10.08 5.56 4.44
CA GLN A 345 9.52 6.83 4.02
C GLN A 345 8.13 7.03 4.63
N LEU A 346 7.86 8.25 5.08
CA LEU A 346 6.51 8.72 5.36
C LEU A 346 6.04 9.62 4.22
N ALA A 347 4.79 9.43 3.82
CA ALA A 347 4.10 10.26 2.86
C ALA A 347 2.70 10.59 3.38
N ALA A 348 2.15 11.71 2.98
CA ALA A 348 0.75 12.02 3.18
C ALA A 348 -0.01 11.83 1.87
N ARG A 349 -1.27 11.43 1.95
CA ARG A 349 -2.21 11.42 0.83
C ARG A 349 -3.34 12.38 1.14
N LEU A 350 -3.44 13.44 0.34
CA LEU A 350 -4.43 14.50 0.51
C LEU A 350 -5.57 14.31 -0.47
N TYR A 351 -6.81 14.40 0.03
CA TYR A 351 -7.99 14.12 -0.80
C TYR A 351 -9.27 14.77 -0.29
N GLN A 352 -10.31 14.75 -1.12
CA GLN A 352 -11.70 15.02 -0.74
C GLN A 352 -12.56 13.77 -0.98
N GLY A 353 -13.80 13.78 -0.48
CA GLY A 353 -14.71 12.67 -0.67
C GLY A 353 -14.68 11.63 0.45
N GLN A 354 -15.14 10.41 0.16
CA GLN A 354 -15.20 9.32 1.14
C GLN A 354 -13.92 8.48 1.18
N THR A 355 -13.25 8.39 0.04
CA THR A 355 -12.05 7.57 -0.18
C THR A 355 -10.96 8.44 -0.79
N THR A 356 -9.72 7.98 -0.75
CA THR A 356 -8.57 8.66 -1.30
C THR A 356 -8.74 8.87 -2.81
N ASN A 357 -9.10 10.09 -3.19
CA ASN A 357 -9.29 10.51 -4.57
C ASN A 357 -8.40 11.73 -4.85
N PHE A 358 -7.37 11.54 -5.62
CA PHE A 358 -6.40 12.58 -5.96
C PHE A 358 -6.87 13.57 -7.04
N ARG A 359 -8.02 13.32 -7.68
CA ARG A 359 -8.58 14.24 -8.71
C ARG A 359 -9.21 15.50 -8.11
N THR A 360 -8.81 15.85 -6.91
CA THR A 360 -9.28 17.01 -6.15
C THR A 360 -8.22 18.12 -6.22
N LEU A 361 -8.65 19.37 -6.32
CA LEU A 361 -7.73 20.52 -6.26
C LEU A 361 -6.92 20.47 -4.95
N GLY A 362 -5.60 20.52 -5.04
CA GLY A 362 -4.68 20.41 -3.91
C GLY A 362 -4.48 18.97 -3.39
N GLY A 363 -5.24 17.98 -3.92
CA GLY A 363 -5.06 16.57 -3.60
C GLY A 363 -3.79 15.98 -4.22
N GLY A 364 -3.41 14.78 -3.78
CA GLY A 364 -2.24 14.05 -4.25
C GLY A 364 -1.36 13.53 -3.12
N PHE A 365 -0.23 12.97 -3.51
CA PHE A 365 0.84 12.63 -2.56
C PHE A 365 1.57 13.89 -2.09
N ALA A 366 2.00 13.90 -0.85
CA ALA A 366 2.82 14.96 -0.26
C ALA A 366 3.92 14.35 0.61
N PRO A 367 5.13 14.96 0.65
CA PRO A 367 6.16 14.53 1.56
C PRO A 367 5.80 14.90 3.00
N VAL A 368 6.28 14.07 3.92
CA VAL A 368 6.18 14.28 5.36
C VAL A 368 7.57 14.58 5.90
N PHE A 369 7.68 15.62 6.71
CA PHE A 369 8.89 16.03 7.42
C PHE A 369 8.66 15.96 8.92
N ALA A 370 9.73 15.71 9.68
CA ALA A 370 9.71 15.85 11.13
C ALA A 370 9.68 17.34 11.53
N ALA A 371 8.84 17.70 12.53
CA ALA A 371 8.78 19.04 13.13
C ALA A 371 9.79 19.17 14.26
#